data_2d057379eb5c756073d1653a79eeb9b1
#
_entry.id   2d057379eb5c756073d1653a79eeb9b1
#
_cell.length_a   1.000
_cell.length_b   1.000
_cell.length_c   1.000
_cell.angle_alpha   90.00
_cell.angle_beta   90.00
_cell.angle_gamma   90.00
#
_symmetry.space_group_name_H-M   'P 1'
#
loop_
_entity.id
_entity.type
_entity.pdbx_description
1 polymer ?
#
loop_
_entity_poly.entity_id
_entity_poly.type
_entity_poly.pdbx_seq_one_letter_code
_entity_poly.pdbx_strand_id
1 'polypeptide(L)'
;MEMILEFLRDVLSQPALLIGIMSCVGLIALKRPFHKIMTGTLKPILGYLMLAAGAGVIVSNLDSLGKMIEHGFHITGVVPNNEAIVAVAQKVLGVETMSILVVGLLMNLLIARFTKFKYVFLTGHHSLFMACLMSAVLGTAGLSGIELILVGGFLMGAWSAISPAIGQSYTSKVTDGDEIALGHFGSLGYYLSAWVAKYVGKAEESTEDIEIPEKWGFLRDSTLSTALTMIVFYLIAAIAAGSEFVSTLSGSMSPYLFAVMSAMNFAVGVAIVYSGVRMILGDLIPAFQGIATKIIPNAIPAVDCAVFFTYAPTAVVLGFISSFIGGIIGMLILGAVGGVLIIPGLVPHFFCGATAGIYGNATGGRRGAAVGAFLNGLAITFLPALALPVLGQLGFQNTTFGDADFAVMGLVLGNAFEWIGMAGIYGVVVIAALVLIIPNFIKTKGKVINYVEEE
;
A
#
# COMPACT_ATOMS: atom_id res chain seq x y z
N MET A 1 -23.48 15.39 -20.90
CA MET A 1 -23.54 14.30 -19.90
C MET A 1 -22.16 13.62 -19.77
N GLU A 2 -21.50 13.28 -20.88
CA GLU A 2 -20.15 12.68 -20.87
C GLU A 2 -19.12 13.52 -20.11
N MET A 3 -19.03 14.80 -20.38
CA MET A 3 -18.10 15.72 -19.70
C MET A 3 -18.30 15.76 -18.16
N ILE A 4 -19.54 15.65 -17.68
CA ILE A 4 -19.83 15.61 -16.23
C ILE A 4 -19.38 14.27 -15.63
N LEU A 5 -19.63 13.17 -16.32
CA LEU A 5 -19.18 11.83 -15.89
C LEU A 5 -17.66 11.75 -15.90
N GLU A 6 -17.02 12.32 -16.89
CA GLU A 6 -15.56 12.40 -16.99
C GLU A 6 -14.96 13.22 -15.83
N PHE A 7 -15.54 14.39 -15.55
CA PHE A 7 -15.12 15.21 -14.41
C PHE A 7 -15.31 14.49 -13.07
N LEU A 8 -16.46 13.84 -12.85
CA LEU A 8 -16.70 13.05 -11.62
C LEU A 8 -15.71 11.90 -11.48
N ARG A 9 -15.43 11.20 -12.57
CA ARG A 9 -14.41 10.16 -12.63
C ARG A 9 -13.06 10.71 -12.19
N ASP A 10 -12.62 11.82 -12.78
CA ASP A 10 -11.32 12.43 -12.51
C ASP A 10 -11.22 12.88 -11.05
N VAL A 11 -12.28 13.45 -10.49
CA VAL A 11 -12.33 13.83 -9.07
C VAL A 11 -12.23 12.60 -8.15
N LEU A 12 -12.99 11.53 -8.45
CA LEU A 12 -13.00 10.32 -7.63
C LEU A 12 -11.71 9.49 -7.74
N SER A 13 -11.00 9.60 -8.86
CA SER A 13 -9.70 8.95 -9.05
C SER A 13 -8.53 9.71 -8.39
N GLN A 14 -8.76 10.96 -7.92
CA GLN A 14 -7.75 11.77 -7.25
C GLN A 14 -7.83 11.64 -5.72
N PRO A 15 -6.92 10.91 -5.06
CA PRO A 15 -6.96 10.69 -3.61
C PRO A 15 -6.93 11.99 -2.81
N ALA A 16 -6.17 12.98 -3.27
CA ALA A 16 -6.12 14.30 -2.64
C ALA A 16 -7.50 14.94 -2.53
N LEU A 17 -8.26 14.93 -3.64
CA LEU A 17 -9.60 15.49 -3.67
C LEU A 17 -10.59 14.67 -2.85
N LEU A 18 -10.47 13.33 -2.89
CA LEU A 18 -11.31 12.44 -2.09
C LEU A 18 -11.16 12.72 -0.59
N ILE A 19 -9.93 12.81 -0.09
CA ILE A 19 -9.64 13.16 1.31
C ILE A 19 -10.19 14.55 1.66
N GLY A 20 -10.00 15.53 0.77
CA GLY A 20 -10.52 16.88 0.96
C GLY A 20 -12.04 16.93 1.01
N ILE A 21 -12.74 16.23 0.10
CA ILE A 21 -14.20 16.14 0.09
C ILE A 21 -14.71 15.50 1.38
N MET A 22 -14.11 14.40 1.81
CA MET A 22 -14.49 13.73 3.07
C MET A 22 -14.28 14.64 4.28
N SER A 23 -13.16 15.37 4.33
CA SER A 23 -12.90 16.36 5.38
C SER A 23 -13.93 17.50 5.36
N CYS A 24 -14.24 18.06 4.19
CA CYS A 24 -15.24 19.10 4.02
C CYS A 24 -16.61 18.66 4.52
N VAL A 25 -17.08 17.49 4.09
CA VAL A 25 -18.36 16.90 4.49
C VAL A 25 -18.43 16.70 6.01
N GLY A 26 -17.37 16.17 6.61
CA GLY A 26 -17.28 15.98 8.07
C GLY A 26 -17.36 17.28 8.85
N LEU A 27 -16.63 18.33 8.42
CA LEU A 27 -16.62 19.64 9.07
C LEU A 27 -17.96 20.38 8.91
N ILE A 28 -18.62 20.26 7.75
CA ILE A 28 -19.99 20.77 7.54
C ILE A 28 -20.97 20.05 8.48
N ALA A 29 -20.88 18.72 8.60
CA ALA A 29 -21.72 17.94 9.50
C ALA A 29 -21.57 18.37 10.96
N LEU A 30 -20.37 18.78 11.37
CA LEU A 30 -20.07 19.37 12.69
C LEU A 30 -20.47 20.85 12.80
N LYS A 31 -21.02 21.46 11.75
CA LYS A 31 -21.37 22.88 11.71
C LYS A 31 -20.21 23.82 12.07
N ARG A 32 -18.99 23.48 11.63
CA ARG A 32 -17.81 24.32 11.87
C ARG A 32 -17.92 25.64 11.09
N PRO A 33 -17.32 26.74 11.58
CA PRO A 33 -17.33 28.01 10.86
C PRO A 33 -16.54 27.92 9.54
N PHE A 34 -16.90 28.74 8.56
CA PHE A 34 -16.39 28.68 7.19
C PHE A 34 -14.86 28.61 7.09
N HIS A 35 -14.14 29.45 7.86
CA HIS A 35 -12.66 29.45 7.84
C HIS A 35 -12.07 28.09 8.30
N LYS A 36 -12.72 27.41 9.28
CA LYS A 36 -12.31 26.06 9.71
C LYS A 36 -12.60 25.01 8.65
N ILE A 37 -13.74 25.13 7.94
CA ILE A 37 -14.08 24.23 6.83
C ILE A 37 -13.06 24.41 5.71
N MET A 38 -12.75 25.63 5.30
CA MET A 38 -11.76 25.90 4.25
C MET A 38 -10.38 25.37 4.63
N THR A 39 -9.89 25.66 5.84
CA THR A 39 -8.58 25.21 6.30
C THR A 39 -8.53 23.67 6.38
N GLY A 40 -9.51 23.05 7.03
CA GLY A 40 -9.54 21.60 7.23
C GLY A 40 -9.90 20.80 5.96
N THR A 41 -10.31 21.47 4.86
CA THR A 41 -10.46 20.88 3.53
C THR A 41 -9.16 20.99 2.75
N LEU A 42 -8.59 22.19 2.68
CA LEU A 42 -7.44 22.45 1.81
C LEU A 42 -6.14 21.85 2.36
N LYS A 43 -5.93 21.85 3.68
CA LYS A 43 -4.70 21.28 4.25
C LYS A 43 -4.54 19.79 4.00
N PRO A 44 -5.56 18.92 4.20
CA PRO A 44 -5.43 17.51 3.81
C PRO A 44 -5.18 17.30 2.32
N ILE A 45 -5.78 18.13 1.43
CA ILE A 45 -5.50 18.10 -0.01
C ILE A 45 -4.02 18.41 -0.27
N LEU A 46 -3.53 19.55 0.27
CA LEU A 46 -2.15 19.97 0.10
C LEU A 46 -1.17 18.96 0.72
N GLY A 47 -1.49 18.43 1.90
CA GLY A 47 -0.72 17.40 2.56
C GLY A 47 -0.61 16.13 1.72
N TYR A 48 -1.70 15.70 1.08
CA TYR A 48 -1.67 14.55 0.18
C TYR A 48 -0.85 14.84 -1.09
N LEU A 49 -0.98 16.03 -1.67
CA LEU A 49 -0.16 16.43 -2.82
C LEU A 49 1.33 16.48 -2.46
N MET A 50 1.68 16.94 -1.25
CA MET A 50 3.06 16.85 -0.73
C MET A 50 3.51 15.39 -0.58
N LEU A 51 2.68 14.53 0.00
CA LEU A 51 2.95 13.09 0.12
C LEU A 51 3.21 12.48 -1.27
N ALA A 52 2.34 12.75 -2.24
CA ALA A 52 2.46 12.25 -3.61
C ALA A 52 3.74 12.79 -4.31
N ALA A 53 4.08 14.06 -4.11
CA ALA A 53 5.31 14.65 -4.64
C ALA A 53 6.56 13.99 -4.04
N GLY A 54 6.58 13.78 -2.71
CA GLY A 54 7.66 13.08 -2.01
C GLY A 54 7.79 11.62 -2.49
N ALA A 55 6.67 10.91 -2.63
CA ALA A 55 6.65 9.57 -3.20
C ALA A 55 7.18 9.54 -4.63
N GLY A 56 6.84 10.51 -5.47
CA GLY A 56 7.39 10.65 -6.83
C GLY A 56 8.90 10.82 -6.84
N VAL A 57 9.45 11.62 -5.94
CA VAL A 57 10.92 11.78 -5.76
C VAL A 57 11.55 10.46 -5.34
N ILE A 58 10.96 9.74 -4.39
CA ILE A 58 11.42 8.40 -3.95
C ILE A 58 11.46 7.45 -5.14
N VAL A 59 10.33 7.29 -5.85
CA VAL A 59 10.18 6.35 -6.97
C VAL A 59 11.18 6.63 -8.08
N SER A 60 11.35 7.90 -8.49
CA SER A 60 12.29 8.25 -9.58
C SER A 60 13.75 7.91 -9.23
N ASN A 61 14.14 8.08 -7.97
CA ASN A 61 15.49 7.73 -7.52
C ASN A 61 15.64 6.21 -7.37
N LEU A 62 14.63 5.49 -6.85
CA LEU A 62 14.67 4.02 -6.79
C LEU A 62 14.70 3.37 -8.18
N ASP A 63 14.06 3.95 -9.20
CA ASP A 63 14.15 3.47 -10.59
C ASP A 63 15.60 3.50 -11.10
N SER A 64 16.32 4.59 -10.82
CA SER A 64 17.75 4.70 -11.18
C SER A 64 18.61 3.66 -10.45
N LEU A 65 18.35 3.44 -9.15
CA LEU A 65 19.03 2.41 -8.36
C LEU A 65 18.74 1.01 -8.90
N GLY A 66 17.47 0.72 -9.25
CA GLY A 66 17.04 -0.54 -9.84
C GLY A 66 17.80 -0.86 -11.11
N LYS A 67 17.87 0.10 -12.05
CA LYS A 67 18.63 -0.04 -13.31
C LYS A 67 20.11 -0.33 -13.06
N MET A 68 20.73 0.32 -12.08
CA MET A 68 22.14 0.05 -11.71
C MET A 68 22.30 -1.37 -11.14
N ILE A 69 21.37 -1.84 -10.33
CA ILE A 69 21.40 -3.20 -9.77
C ILE A 69 21.23 -4.24 -10.89
N GLU A 70 20.21 -4.09 -11.74
CA GLU A 70 19.96 -5.01 -12.86
C GLU A 70 21.18 -5.14 -13.78
N HIS A 71 21.76 -3.99 -14.15
CA HIS A 71 22.94 -3.99 -15.03
C HIS A 71 24.20 -4.53 -14.32
N GLY A 72 24.45 -4.10 -13.09
CA GLY A 72 25.67 -4.43 -12.35
C GLY A 72 25.75 -5.90 -11.93
N PHE A 73 24.59 -6.53 -11.67
CA PHE A 73 24.53 -7.93 -11.26
C PHE A 73 24.01 -8.87 -12.37
N HIS A 74 23.74 -8.34 -13.58
CA HIS A 74 23.28 -9.11 -14.76
C HIS A 74 22.00 -9.92 -14.49
N ILE A 75 21.05 -9.32 -13.78
CA ILE A 75 19.78 -9.96 -13.41
C ILE A 75 18.72 -9.62 -14.45
N THR A 76 18.03 -10.65 -14.99
CA THR A 76 16.87 -10.50 -15.88
C THR A 76 15.69 -11.27 -15.32
N GLY A 77 14.48 -10.66 -15.34
CA GLY A 77 13.26 -11.30 -14.83
C GLY A 77 12.06 -10.33 -14.85
N VAL A 78 10.99 -10.68 -14.15
CA VAL A 78 9.80 -9.84 -14.03
C VAL A 78 9.94 -8.90 -12.87
N VAL A 79 9.81 -7.60 -13.11
CA VAL A 79 9.80 -6.56 -12.06
C VAL A 79 8.35 -6.22 -11.71
N PRO A 80 7.93 -6.39 -10.43
CA PRO A 80 6.61 -5.96 -10.00
C PRO A 80 6.45 -4.44 -10.14
N ASN A 81 5.41 -4.01 -10.88
CA ASN A 81 5.12 -2.60 -11.11
C ASN A 81 3.61 -2.37 -11.31
N ASN A 82 2.97 -1.76 -10.31
CA ASN A 82 1.53 -1.52 -10.31
C ASN A 82 1.10 -0.54 -11.42
N GLU A 83 1.91 0.49 -11.70
CA GLU A 83 1.63 1.51 -12.69
C GLU A 83 1.65 0.94 -14.12
N ALA A 84 2.57 0.00 -14.39
CA ALA A 84 2.63 -0.66 -15.68
C ALA A 84 1.37 -1.49 -15.94
N ILE A 85 0.85 -2.18 -14.91
CA ILE A 85 -0.41 -2.92 -15.01
C ILE A 85 -1.58 -1.99 -15.31
N VAL A 86 -1.67 -0.85 -14.61
CA VAL A 86 -2.73 0.16 -14.85
C VAL A 86 -2.69 0.64 -16.30
N ALA A 87 -1.50 0.94 -16.82
CA ALA A 87 -1.35 1.42 -18.19
C ALA A 87 -1.85 0.40 -19.23
N VAL A 88 -1.65 -0.90 -18.98
CA VAL A 88 -2.16 -1.98 -19.85
C VAL A 88 -3.67 -2.16 -19.68
N ALA A 89 -4.17 -2.26 -18.44
CA ALA A 89 -5.58 -2.47 -18.15
C ALA A 89 -6.46 -1.33 -18.69
N GLN A 90 -6.03 -0.07 -18.56
CA GLN A 90 -6.77 1.07 -19.08
C GLN A 90 -6.89 1.10 -20.62
N LYS A 91 -5.92 0.56 -21.33
CA LYS A 91 -5.99 0.46 -22.81
C LYS A 91 -7.04 -0.54 -23.28
N VAL A 92 -7.27 -1.59 -22.51
CA VAL A 92 -8.12 -2.72 -22.93
C VAL A 92 -9.53 -2.63 -22.31
N LEU A 93 -9.64 -2.23 -21.04
CA LEU A 93 -10.86 -2.23 -20.23
C LEU A 93 -11.05 -0.92 -19.46
N GLY A 94 -10.71 0.22 -20.06
CA GLY A 94 -10.69 1.51 -19.37
C GLY A 94 -12.04 1.95 -18.82
N VAL A 95 -13.13 1.73 -19.54
CA VAL A 95 -14.50 2.10 -19.12
C VAL A 95 -14.96 1.22 -17.97
N GLU A 96 -14.78 -0.09 -18.08
CA GLU A 96 -15.14 -1.07 -17.05
C GLU A 96 -14.33 -0.83 -15.76
N THR A 97 -13.03 -0.62 -15.89
CA THR A 97 -12.15 -0.32 -14.75
C THR A 97 -12.60 0.92 -13.99
N MET A 98 -12.89 2.00 -14.70
CA MET A 98 -13.34 3.24 -14.05
C MET A 98 -14.72 3.09 -13.44
N SER A 99 -15.62 2.33 -14.06
CA SER A 99 -16.94 2.04 -13.51
C SER A 99 -16.85 1.16 -12.25
N ILE A 100 -15.96 0.16 -12.23
CA ILE A 100 -15.66 -0.67 -11.05
C ILE A 100 -15.10 0.22 -9.92
N LEU A 101 -14.20 1.15 -10.22
CA LEU A 101 -13.68 2.09 -9.23
C LEU A 101 -14.80 2.88 -8.55
N VAL A 102 -15.69 3.50 -9.33
CA VAL A 102 -16.81 4.30 -8.80
C VAL A 102 -17.76 3.43 -7.98
N VAL A 103 -18.18 2.28 -8.52
CA VAL A 103 -19.09 1.36 -7.82
C VAL A 103 -18.44 0.81 -6.57
N GLY A 104 -17.16 0.46 -6.60
CA GLY A 104 -16.41 -0.05 -5.45
C GLY A 104 -16.28 0.97 -4.31
N LEU A 105 -16.01 2.23 -4.62
CA LEU A 105 -15.99 3.31 -3.63
C LEU A 105 -17.37 3.50 -2.99
N LEU A 106 -18.45 3.50 -3.78
CA LEU A 106 -19.83 3.58 -3.27
C LEU A 106 -20.17 2.37 -2.41
N MET A 107 -19.79 1.16 -2.83
CA MET A 107 -20.02 -0.06 -2.05
C MET A 107 -19.25 -0.03 -0.72
N ASN A 108 -18.02 0.45 -0.68
CA ASN A 108 -17.28 0.63 0.58
C ASN A 108 -18.03 1.56 1.54
N LEU A 109 -18.56 2.69 1.07
CA LEU A 109 -19.37 3.60 1.90
C LEU A 109 -20.66 2.95 2.39
N LEU A 110 -21.36 2.19 1.54
CA LEU A 110 -22.58 1.46 1.92
C LEU A 110 -22.26 0.37 2.96
N ILE A 111 -21.20 -0.40 2.77
CA ILE A 111 -20.73 -1.40 3.73
C ILE A 111 -20.41 -0.73 5.06
N ALA A 112 -19.63 0.35 5.06
CA ALA A 112 -19.30 1.09 6.28
C ALA A 112 -20.57 1.66 6.97
N ARG A 113 -21.59 2.04 6.23
CA ARG A 113 -22.85 2.56 6.79
C ARG A 113 -23.73 1.48 7.40
N PHE A 114 -23.89 0.35 6.74
CA PHE A 114 -24.92 -0.66 7.06
C PHE A 114 -24.39 -1.93 7.74
N THR A 115 -23.06 -2.10 7.83
CA THR A 115 -22.45 -3.25 8.50
C THR A 115 -21.61 -2.82 9.71
N LYS A 116 -21.03 -3.80 10.41
CA LYS A 116 -20.06 -3.55 11.47
C LYS A 116 -18.67 -3.15 10.95
N PHE A 117 -18.39 -3.30 9.65
CA PHE A 117 -17.14 -2.92 9.02
C PHE A 117 -17.12 -1.41 8.75
N LYS A 118 -16.66 -0.62 9.73
CA LYS A 118 -16.77 0.84 9.76
C LYS A 118 -15.63 1.57 9.04
N TYR A 119 -14.91 0.90 8.16
CA TYR A 119 -13.70 1.41 7.52
C TYR A 119 -14.03 2.08 6.18
N VAL A 120 -13.61 3.35 6.05
CA VAL A 120 -13.74 4.11 4.81
C VAL A 120 -12.36 4.23 4.16
N PHE A 121 -12.20 3.56 3.03
CA PHE A 121 -10.93 3.44 2.31
C PHE A 121 -10.64 4.72 1.51
N LEU A 122 -9.53 5.41 1.82
CA LEU A 122 -9.21 6.72 1.28
C LEU A 122 -8.03 6.72 0.28
N THR A 123 -7.38 5.58 0.07
CA THR A 123 -6.23 5.46 -0.83
C THR A 123 -6.67 5.19 -2.26
N GLY A 124 -6.99 6.26 -2.98
CA GLY A 124 -7.62 6.18 -4.30
C GLY A 124 -6.78 5.47 -5.37
N HIS A 125 -5.44 5.61 -5.37
CA HIS A 125 -4.58 4.91 -6.33
C HIS A 125 -4.60 3.39 -6.10
N HIS A 126 -4.61 2.91 -4.85
CA HIS A 126 -4.80 1.49 -4.56
C HIS A 126 -6.19 0.99 -4.98
N SER A 127 -7.22 1.82 -4.78
CA SER A 127 -8.56 1.51 -5.29
C SER A 127 -8.56 1.38 -6.82
N LEU A 128 -7.84 2.25 -7.54
CA LEU A 128 -7.69 2.16 -9.00
C LEU A 128 -6.94 0.88 -9.41
N PHE A 129 -5.85 0.54 -8.72
CA PHE A 129 -5.09 -0.69 -8.98
C PHE A 129 -5.94 -1.94 -8.76
N MET A 130 -6.75 -1.96 -7.70
CA MET A 130 -7.69 -3.05 -7.45
C MET A 130 -8.80 -3.11 -8.49
N ALA A 131 -9.32 -1.97 -8.95
CA ALA A 131 -10.29 -1.94 -10.04
C ALA A 131 -9.71 -2.49 -11.35
N CYS A 132 -8.43 -2.19 -11.65
CA CYS A 132 -7.70 -2.79 -12.78
C CYS A 132 -7.59 -4.31 -12.63
N LEU A 133 -7.23 -4.81 -11.46
CA LEU A 133 -7.17 -6.25 -11.18
C LEU A 133 -8.54 -6.90 -11.37
N MET A 134 -9.60 -6.32 -10.78
CA MET A 134 -10.96 -6.86 -10.88
C MET A 134 -11.45 -6.89 -12.32
N SER A 135 -11.29 -5.80 -13.07
CA SER A 135 -11.70 -5.74 -14.47
C SER A 135 -10.95 -6.79 -15.31
N ALA A 136 -9.67 -6.93 -15.07
CA ALA A 136 -8.82 -7.86 -15.79
C ALA A 136 -9.18 -9.33 -15.49
N VAL A 137 -9.17 -9.74 -14.22
CA VAL A 137 -9.41 -11.15 -13.83
C VAL A 137 -10.84 -11.57 -14.12
N LEU A 138 -11.84 -10.74 -13.78
CA LEU A 138 -13.26 -11.07 -14.03
C LEU A 138 -13.60 -11.01 -15.51
N GLY A 139 -13.00 -10.07 -16.28
CA GLY A 139 -13.16 -9.99 -17.71
C GLY A 139 -12.62 -11.23 -18.43
N THR A 140 -11.47 -11.75 -18.01
CA THR A 140 -10.90 -13.02 -18.54
C THR A 140 -11.77 -14.22 -18.17
N ALA A 141 -12.42 -14.21 -16.99
CA ALA A 141 -13.39 -15.22 -16.59
C ALA A 141 -14.68 -15.18 -17.43
N GLY A 142 -14.86 -14.15 -18.27
CA GLY A 142 -16.01 -14.04 -19.20
C GLY A 142 -17.11 -13.08 -18.75
N LEU A 143 -16.93 -12.37 -17.62
CA LEU A 143 -17.87 -11.31 -17.24
C LEU A 143 -17.69 -10.09 -18.15
N SER A 144 -18.79 -9.39 -18.45
CA SER A 144 -18.76 -8.19 -19.28
C SER A 144 -19.86 -7.20 -18.90
N GLY A 145 -19.75 -5.96 -19.36
CA GLY A 145 -20.75 -4.92 -19.17
C GLY A 145 -21.13 -4.70 -17.71
N ILE A 146 -22.44 -4.59 -17.45
CA ILE A 146 -22.97 -4.26 -16.12
C ILE A 146 -22.66 -5.32 -15.06
N GLU A 147 -22.61 -6.58 -15.45
CA GLU A 147 -22.30 -7.70 -14.55
C GLU A 147 -20.86 -7.62 -14.04
N LEU A 148 -19.89 -7.39 -14.94
CA LEU A 148 -18.48 -7.16 -14.60
C LEU A 148 -18.35 -5.98 -13.62
N ILE A 149 -19.04 -4.88 -13.90
CA ILE A 149 -18.98 -3.66 -13.08
C ILE A 149 -19.55 -3.91 -11.67
N LEU A 150 -20.68 -4.58 -11.56
CA LEU A 150 -21.33 -4.82 -10.27
C LEU A 150 -20.57 -5.84 -9.42
N VAL A 151 -20.12 -6.95 -10.01
CA VAL A 151 -19.34 -7.98 -9.30
C VAL A 151 -17.99 -7.43 -8.89
N GLY A 152 -17.26 -6.79 -9.82
CA GLY A 152 -15.96 -6.19 -9.53
C GLY A 152 -16.03 -5.06 -8.51
N GLY A 153 -17.03 -4.17 -8.64
CA GLY A 153 -17.27 -3.09 -7.69
C GLY A 153 -17.64 -3.59 -6.30
N PHE A 154 -18.49 -4.62 -6.20
CA PHE A 154 -18.82 -5.23 -4.92
C PHE A 154 -17.58 -5.86 -4.25
N LEU A 155 -16.82 -6.67 -4.97
CA LEU A 155 -15.63 -7.33 -4.43
C LEU A 155 -14.56 -6.33 -4.00
N MET A 156 -14.32 -5.29 -4.81
CA MET A 156 -13.42 -4.20 -4.46
C MET A 156 -13.88 -3.47 -3.19
N GLY A 157 -15.15 -3.06 -3.12
CA GLY A 157 -15.71 -2.36 -1.95
C GLY A 157 -15.71 -3.22 -0.69
N ALA A 158 -15.99 -4.53 -0.84
CA ALA A 158 -15.92 -5.49 0.24
C ALA A 158 -14.49 -5.63 0.78
N TRP A 159 -13.51 -5.81 -0.08
CA TRP A 159 -12.10 -5.92 0.34
C TRP A 159 -11.58 -4.62 0.97
N SER A 160 -12.01 -3.48 0.45
CA SER A 160 -11.70 -2.16 1.03
C SER A 160 -12.22 -1.97 2.46
N ALA A 161 -13.25 -2.71 2.88
CA ALA A 161 -13.76 -2.70 4.25
C ALA A 161 -13.18 -3.85 5.10
N ILE A 162 -12.97 -5.03 4.51
CA ILE A 162 -12.52 -6.23 5.20
C ILE A 162 -11.02 -6.14 5.53
N SER A 163 -10.18 -5.69 4.57
CA SER A 163 -8.72 -5.67 4.77
C SER A 163 -8.28 -4.79 5.96
N PRO A 164 -8.79 -3.55 6.17
CA PRO A 164 -8.49 -2.80 7.38
C PRO A 164 -8.99 -3.48 8.65
N ALA A 165 -10.18 -4.13 8.58
CA ALA A 165 -10.78 -4.80 9.72
C ALA A 165 -9.93 -5.95 10.25
N ILE A 166 -9.32 -6.74 9.36
CA ILE A 166 -8.45 -7.87 9.73
C ILE A 166 -7.28 -7.39 10.61
N GLY A 167 -6.71 -6.24 10.32
CA GLY A 167 -5.49 -5.76 10.96
C GLY A 167 -5.65 -4.60 11.92
N GLN A 168 -6.89 -4.16 12.24
CA GLN A 168 -7.07 -2.98 13.09
C GLN A 168 -6.40 -3.11 14.45
N SER A 169 -6.41 -4.29 15.07
CA SER A 169 -5.74 -4.52 16.35
C SER A 169 -4.22 -4.34 16.28
N TYR A 170 -3.60 -4.62 15.12
CA TYR A 170 -2.19 -4.31 14.88
C TYR A 170 -1.98 -2.83 14.59
N THR A 171 -2.87 -2.24 13.79
CA THR A 171 -2.83 -0.81 13.46
C THR A 171 -2.93 0.03 14.72
N SER A 172 -3.84 -0.32 15.65
CA SER A 172 -3.99 0.37 16.94
C SER A 172 -2.71 0.32 17.79
N LYS A 173 -1.92 -0.76 17.69
CA LYS A 173 -0.62 -0.84 18.37
C LYS A 173 0.44 0.05 17.73
N VAL A 174 0.37 0.27 16.42
CA VAL A 174 1.27 1.18 15.71
C VAL A 174 0.96 2.63 16.06
N THR A 175 -0.32 2.99 16.14
CA THR A 175 -0.79 4.38 16.26
C THR A 175 -1.11 4.79 17.71
N ASP A 176 -1.05 3.84 18.64
CA ASP A 176 -1.49 4.00 20.04
C ASP A 176 -2.95 4.50 20.13
N GLY A 177 -3.81 4.00 19.21
CA GLY A 177 -5.23 4.39 19.16
C GLY A 177 -5.99 3.80 17.97
N ASP A 178 -7.32 4.02 17.99
CA ASP A 178 -8.25 3.50 16.98
C ASP A 178 -8.77 4.59 16.00
N GLU A 179 -8.08 5.73 15.90
CA GLU A 179 -8.57 6.88 15.14
C GLU A 179 -8.38 6.73 13.62
N ILE A 180 -7.41 5.93 13.22
CA ILE A 180 -7.11 5.62 11.81
C ILE A 180 -6.94 4.12 11.59
N ALA A 181 -7.18 3.67 10.38
CA ALA A 181 -6.96 2.31 9.92
C ALA A 181 -5.99 2.30 8.72
N LEU A 182 -5.47 1.14 8.38
CA LEU A 182 -4.64 0.95 7.21
C LEU A 182 -5.51 0.78 5.96
N GLY A 183 -5.38 1.70 5.03
CA GLY A 183 -6.02 1.65 3.71
C GLY A 183 -5.00 1.40 2.60
N HIS A 184 -4.39 0.22 2.58
CA HIS A 184 -3.37 -0.14 1.61
C HIS A 184 -3.44 -1.62 1.26
N PHE A 185 -3.36 -1.98 -0.03
CA PHE A 185 -3.50 -3.36 -0.49
C PHE A 185 -2.19 -4.19 -0.47
N GLY A 186 -1.26 -3.80 0.39
CA GLY A 186 -0.17 -4.63 0.92
C GLY A 186 -0.48 -5.20 2.31
N SER A 187 -1.71 -5.00 2.79
CA SER A 187 -2.14 -5.19 4.18
C SER A 187 -1.86 -6.59 4.72
N LEU A 188 -2.10 -7.64 3.94
CA LEU A 188 -1.87 -9.02 4.35
C LEU A 188 -0.39 -9.28 4.70
N GLY A 189 0.54 -8.69 3.95
CA GLY A 189 1.97 -8.79 4.24
C GLY A 189 2.36 -8.13 5.56
N TYR A 190 1.74 -6.99 5.88
CA TYR A 190 2.00 -6.25 7.13
C TYR A 190 1.41 -6.98 8.35
N TYR A 191 0.21 -7.55 8.19
CA TYR A 191 -0.43 -8.34 9.25
C TYR A 191 0.29 -9.65 9.50
N LEU A 192 0.82 -10.30 8.44
CA LEU A 192 1.73 -11.44 8.56
C LEU A 192 2.98 -11.05 9.35
N SER A 193 3.58 -9.89 9.04
CA SER A 193 4.73 -9.36 9.77
C SER A 193 4.40 -9.18 11.26
N ALA A 194 3.30 -8.49 11.58
CA ALA A 194 2.86 -8.27 12.94
C ALA A 194 2.56 -9.59 13.69
N TRP A 195 1.93 -10.55 13.00
CA TRP A 195 1.60 -11.85 13.59
C TRP A 195 2.85 -12.65 13.94
N VAL A 196 3.80 -12.75 13.02
CA VAL A 196 5.07 -13.48 13.28
C VAL A 196 5.91 -12.78 14.35
N ALA A 197 5.92 -11.45 14.33
CA ALA A 197 6.71 -10.64 15.26
C ALA A 197 6.41 -10.97 16.73
N LYS A 198 5.16 -11.33 17.07
CA LYS A 198 4.74 -11.74 18.43
C LYS A 198 5.55 -12.94 18.96
N TYR A 199 6.05 -13.79 18.07
CA TYR A 199 6.74 -15.03 18.44
C TYR A 199 8.27 -14.92 18.41
N VAL A 200 8.81 -13.86 17.77
CA VAL A 200 10.27 -13.74 17.55
C VAL A 200 10.90 -12.60 18.34
N GLY A 201 10.10 -11.70 18.91
CA GLY A 201 10.61 -10.54 19.63
C GLY A 201 9.70 -10.06 20.74
N LYS A 202 10.01 -8.90 21.30
CA LYS A 202 9.25 -8.24 22.36
C LYS A 202 8.95 -6.81 21.94
N ALA A 203 7.69 -6.37 22.08
CA ALA A 203 7.25 -5.03 21.70
C ALA A 203 8.03 -3.92 22.43
N GLU A 204 8.43 -4.19 23.69
CA GLU A 204 9.19 -3.24 24.53
C GLU A 204 10.62 -3.01 24.01
N GLU A 205 11.15 -3.86 23.13
CA GLU A 205 12.48 -3.70 22.52
C GLU A 205 12.36 -2.97 21.17
N SER A 206 11.73 -1.79 21.17
CA SER A 206 11.48 -1.02 19.94
C SER A 206 12.75 -0.64 19.19
N THR A 207 12.63 -0.50 17.86
CA THR A 207 13.67 0.09 17.02
C THR A 207 13.95 1.54 17.38
N GLU A 208 12.92 2.27 17.87
CA GLU A 208 13.03 3.69 18.21
C GLU A 208 13.79 3.91 19.53
N ASP A 209 13.90 2.87 20.36
CA ASP A 209 14.63 2.89 21.63
C ASP A 209 16.11 2.45 21.50
N ILE A 210 16.64 2.32 20.27
CA ILE A 210 18.03 1.95 20.06
C ILE A 210 18.93 3.06 20.60
N GLU A 211 19.70 2.74 21.64
CA GLU A 211 20.70 3.65 22.20
C GLU A 211 21.87 3.84 21.23
N ILE A 212 21.95 5.02 20.64
CA ILE A 212 23.05 5.41 19.75
C ILE A 212 24.03 6.20 20.59
N PRO A 213 25.34 5.80 20.67
CA PRO A 213 26.36 6.56 21.37
C PRO A 213 26.40 8.02 20.89
N GLU A 214 26.73 8.97 21.78
CA GLU A 214 26.66 10.41 21.51
C GLU A 214 27.46 10.84 20.27
N LYS A 215 28.62 10.23 20.02
CA LYS A 215 29.45 10.47 18.82
C LYS A 215 28.76 10.13 17.50
N TRP A 216 27.71 9.28 17.53
CA TRP A 216 26.88 8.89 16.40
C TRP A 216 25.47 9.50 16.50
N GLY A 217 25.29 10.52 17.35
CA GLY A 217 24.01 11.15 17.63
C GLY A 217 23.27 11.67 16.39
N PHE A 218 24.01 12.03 15.33
CA PHE A 218 23.41 12.42 14.05
C PHE A 218 22.61 11.29 13.38
N LEU A 219 22.85 10.02 13.72
CA LEU A 219 22.05 8.88 13.21
C LEU A 219 20.68 8.78 13.88
N ARG A 220 20.41 9.57 14.93
CA ARG A 220 19.05 9.68 15.52
C ARG A 220 18.10 10.45 14.63
N ASP A 221 18.61 11.29 13.73
CA ASP A 221 17.81 11.96 12.72
C ASP A 221 17.48 10.96 11.61
N SER A 222 16.20 10.64 11.44
CA SER A 222 15.74 9.66 10.46
C SER A 222 16.08 10.04 9.02
N THR A 223 16.11 11.35 8.69
CA THR A 223 16.47 11.83 7.36
C THR A 223 17.94 11.60 7.07
N LEU A 224 18.80 11.93 8.03
CA LEU A 224 20.26 11.71 7.91
C LEU A 224 20.59 10.22 7.86
N SER A 225 19.97 9.40 8.72
CA SER A 225 20.16 7.95 8.73
C SER A 225 19.72 7.32 7.41
N THR A 226 18.57 7.74 6.87
CA THR A 226 18.10 7.31 5.55
C THR A 226 19.07 7.71 4.44
N ALA A 227 19.53 8.97 4.42
CA ALA A 227 20.47 9.46 3.42
C ALA A 227 21.77 8.64 3.42
N LEU A 228 22.38 8.44 4.59
CA LEU A 228 23.63 7.67 4.72
C LEU A 228 23.45 6.21 4.30
N THR A 229 22.38 5.57 4.71
CA THR A 229 22.06 4.20 4.28
C THR A 229 21.94 4.13 2.76
N MET A 230 21.19 5.03 2.15
CA MET A 230 21.00 5.04 0.70
C MET A 230 22.27 5.39 -0.07
N ILE A 231 23.14 6.28 0.44
CA ILE A 231 24.46 6.54 -0.16
C ILE A 231 25.27 5.26 -0.29
N VAL A 232 25.28 4.41 0.74
CA VAL A 232 25.99 3.12 0.70
C VAL A 232 25.39 2.22 -0.38
N PHE A 233 24.05 2.08 -0.44
CA PHE A 233 23.37 1.27 -1.46
C PHE A 233 23.66 1.76 -2.88
N TYR A 234 23.53 3.07 -3.12
CA TYR A 234 23.77 3.66 -4.45
C TYR A 234 25.23 3.53 -4.90
N LEU A 235 26.19 3.71 -3.99
CA LEU A 235 27.61 3.55 -4.32
C LEU A 235 27.95 2.09 -4.67
N ILE A 236 27.42 1.12 -3.91
CA ILE A 236 27.60 -0.31 -4.22
C ILE A 236 27.02 -0.62 -5.60
N ALA A 237 25.80 -0.18 -5.89
CA ALA A 237 25.15 -0.40 -7.18
C ALA A 237 25.89 0.29 -8.34
N ALA A 238 26.36 1.53 -8.13
CA ALA A 238 27.11 2.27 -9.14
C ALA A 238 28.47 1.64 -9.45
N ILE A 239 29.16 1.12 -8.43
CA ILE A 239 30.43 0.39 -8.62
C ILE A 239 30.18 -0.91 -9.39
N ALA A 240 29.14 -1.67 -9.03
CA ALA A 240 28.79 -2.91 -9.72
C ALA A 240 28.37 -2.67 -11.17
N ALA A 241 27.58 -1.63 -11.46
CA ALA A 241 27.11 -1.27 -12.79
C ALA A 241 28.23 -0.73 -13.69
N GLY A 242 29.28 -0.18 -13.11
CA GLY A 242 30.37 0.44 -13.85
C GLY A 242 30.07 1.88 -14.29
N SER A 243 31.14 2.71 -14.34
CA SER A 243 31.02 4.14 -14.63
C SER A 243 30.41 4.44 -16.03
N GLU A 244 30.66 3.59 -17.01
CA GLU A 244 30.14 3.75 -18.37
C GLU A 244 28.61 3.65 -18.39
N PHE A 245 28.03 2.62 -17.78
CA PHE A 245 26.59 2.48 -17.67
C PHE A 245 25.97 3.60 -16.85
N VAL A 246 26.53 3.91 -15.67
CA VAL A 246 26.00 4.98 -14.80
C VAL A 246 26.02 6.33 -15.52
N SER A 247 26.99 6.59 -16.40
CA SER A 247 27.03 7.80 -17.24
C SER A 247 25.81 7.94 -18.14
N THR A 248 25.17 6.84 -18.56
CA THR A 248 23.94 6.88 -19.37
C THR A 248 22.74 7.37 -18.55
N LEU A 249 22.78 7.22 -17.24
CA LEU A 249 21.73 7.68 -16.31
C LEU A 249 22.01 9.07 -15.75
N SER A 250 23.29 9.43 -15.60
CA SER A 250 23.73 10.64 -14.90
C SER A 250 23.70 11.92 -15.75
N GLY A 251 23.51 11.82 -17.07
CA GLY A 251 23.58 12.96 -17.97
C GLY A 251 24.96 13.61 -17.97
N SER A 252 25.05 14.88 -17.55
CA SER A 252 26.31 15.63 -17.46
C SER A 252 27.02 15.47 -16.11
N MET A 253 26.43 14.79 -15.13
CA MET A 253 26.99 14.61 -13.81
C MET A 253 27.98 13.42 -13.78
N SER A 254 29.04 13.50 -12.98
CA SER A 254 29.93 12.34 -12.81
C SER A 254 29.16 11.16 -12.15
N PRO A 255 29.44 9.90 -12.54
CA PRO A 255 28.66 8.74 -12.11
C PRO A 255 28.52 8.58 -10.59
N TYR A 256 29.61 8.73 -9.87
CA TYR A 256 29.57 8.56 -8.39
C TYR A 256 28.91 9.74 -7.68
N LEU A 257 29.06 10.96 -8.21
CA LEU A 257 28.33 12.12 -7.70
C LEU A 257 26.84 11.97 -7.95
N PHE A 258 26.44 11.47 -9.11
CA PHE A 258 25.03 11.12 -9.41
C PHE A 258 24.47 10.13 -8.40
N ALA A 259 25.21 9.05 -8.09
CA ALA A 259 24.81 8.06 -7.09
C ALA A 259 24.56 8.70 -5.72
N VAL A 260 25.49 9.54 -5.24
CA VAL A 260 25.36 10.25 -3.96
C VAL A 260 24.18 11.23 -3.98
N MET A 261 24.03 12.01 -5.05
CA MET A 261 22.91 12.97 -5.17
C MET A 261 21.55 12.28 -5.25
N SER A 262 21.46 11.14 -5.96
CA SER A 262 20.23 10.34 -6.03
C SER A 262 19.84 9.77 -4.66
N ALA A 263 20.82 9.30 -3.88
CA ALA A 263 20.60 8.85 -2.51
C ALA A 263 20.12 9.98 -1.59
N MET A 264 20.71 11.18 -1.71
CA MET A 264 20.28 12.35 -0.93
C MET A 264 18.86 12.81 -1.36
N ASN A 265 18.56 12.83 -2.65
CA ASN A 265 17.22 13.15 -3.16
C ASN A 265 16.18 12.14 -2.68
N PHE A 266 16.53 10.85 -2.58
CA PHE A 266 15.66 9.86 -1.98
C PHE A 266 15.29 10.24 -0.53
N ALA A 267 16.27 10.59 0.30
CA ALA A 267 16.01 11.02 1.68
C ALA A 267 15.18 12.31 1.76
N VAL A 268 15.37 13.25 0.84
CA VAL A 268 14.53 14.45 0.69
C VAL A 268 13.08 14.03 0.38
N GLY A 269 12.87 13.06 -0.53
CA GLY A 269 11.56 12.51 -0.81
C GLY A 269 10.87 11.97 0.44
N VAL A 270 11.59 11.22 1.29
CA VAL A 270 11.07 10.69 2.57
C VAL A 270 10.70 11.83 3.53
N ALA A 271 11.52 12.87 3.64
CA ALA A 271 11.22 14.03 4.48
C ALA A 271 9.96 14.80 4.03
N ILE A 272 9.76 14.92 2.70
CA ILE A 272 8.56 15.52 2.12
C ILE A 272 7.33 14.65 2.44
N VAL A 273 7.42 13.32 2.33
CA VAL A 273 6.34 12.38 2.73
C VAL A 273 5.96 12.61 4.20
N TYR A 274 6.91 12.64 5.11
CA TYR A 274 6.64 12.90 6.54
C TYR A 274 5.93 14.24 6.78
N SER A 275 6.32 15.28 6.05
CA SER A 275 5.71 16.61 6.18
C SER A 275 4.26 16.61 5.64
N GLY A 276 4.02 15.94 4.51
CA GLY A 276 2.69 15.75 3.93
C GLY A 276 1.76 14.98 4.88
N VAL A 277 2.25 13.89 5.47
CA VAL A 277 1.51 13.07 6.46
C VAL A 277 1.06 13.89 7.67
N ARG A 278 1.97 14.67 8.26
CA ARG A 278 1.62 15.53 9.42
C ARG A 278 0.52 16.54 9.06
N MET A 279 0.55 17.08 7.84
CA MET A 279 -0.47 18.02 7.34
C MET A 279 -1.81 17.33 7.13
N ILE A 280 -1.82 16.08 6.64
CA ILE A 280 -3.05 15.29 6.46
C ILE A 280 -3.68 15.00 7.82
N LEU A 281 -2.94 14.35 8.72
CA LEU A 281 -3.48 13.85 9.99
C LEU A 281 -3.99 14.95 10.89
N GLY A 282 -3.32 16.11 10.92
CA GLY A 282 -3.69 17.23 11.78
C GLY A 282 -5.10 17.79 11.55
N ASP A 283 -5.63 17.68 10.34
CA ASP A 283 -6.95 18.22 9.99
C ASP A 283 -7.95 17.11 9.58
N LEU A 284 -7.49 15.97 9.05
CA LEU A 284 -8.35 14.86 8.63
C LEU A 284 -9.02 14.17 9.84
N ILE A 285 -8.28 13.86 10.89
CA ILE A 285 -8.84 13.15 12.07
C ILE A 285 -9.98 13.95 12.71
N PRO A 286 -9.82 15.25 13.04
CA PRO A 286 -10.94 16.05 13.57
C PRO A 286 -12.13 16.17 12.61
N ALA A 287 -11.89 16.23 11.29
CA ALA A 287 -12.96 16.27 10.29
C ALA A 287 -13.72 14.94 10.24
N PHE A 288 -13.00 13.83 10.31
CA PHE A 288 -13.61 12.50 10.30
C PHE A 288 -14.50 12.20 11.51
N GLN A 289 -14.26 12.83 12.65
CA GLN A 289 -15.18 12.79 13.80
C GLN A 289 -16.59 13.27 13.42
N GLY A 290 -16.71 14.23 12.48
CA GLY A 290 -17.99 14.66 11.96
C GLY A 290 -18.70 13.59 11.14
N ILE A 291 -17.98 12.86 10.32
CA ILE A 291 -18.51 11.73 9.56
C ILE A 291 -18.92 10.61 10.51
N ALA A 292 -18.04 10.26 11.47
CA ALA A 292 -18.27 9.19 12.44
C ALA A 292 -19.46 9.44 13.38
N THR A 293 -19.76 10.70 13.69
CA THR A 293 -20.88 11.03 14.58
C THR A 293 -22.19 11.34 13.88
N LYS A 294 -22.16 11.81 12.61
CA LYS A 294 -23.35 12.35 11.92
C LYS A 294 -23.77 11.56 10.69
N ILE A 295 -22.85 10.93 9.95
CA ILE A 295 -23.13 10.33 8.64
C ILE A 295 -23.00 8.80 8.70
N ILE A 296 -21.82 8.31 9.04
CA ILE A 296 -21.53 6.87 9.16
C ILE A 296 -21.08 6.62 10.61
N PRO A 297 -21.96 6.19 11.50
CA PRO A 297 -21.62 6.00 12.91
C PRO A 297 -20.39 5.12 13.09
N ASN A 298 -19.43 5.62 13.87
CA ASN A 298 -18.15 4.98 14.19
C ASN A 298 -17.23 4.74 12.96
N ALA A 299 -17.35 5.55 11.89
CA ALA A 299 -16.46 5.44 10.74
C ALA A 299 -15.00 5.71 11.13
N ILE A 300 -14.10 4.91 10.57
CA ILE A 300 -12.65 5.03 10.75
C ILE A 300 -12.04 5.26 9.35
N PRO A 301 -11.24 6.33 9.16
CA PRO A 301 -10.54 6.57 7.90
C PRO A 301 -9.42 5.57 7.73
N ALA A 302 -9.46 4.78 6.65
CA ALA A 302 -8.38 3.89 6.26
C ALA A 302 -7.46 4.62 5.28
N VAL A 303 -6.25 4.92 5.73
CA VAL A 303 -5.28 5.79 5.06
C VAL A 303 -4.07 5.02 4.54
N ASP A 304 -3.31 5.65 3.64
CA ASP A 304 -2.16 5.07 2.96
C ASP A 304 -1.06 4.59 3.94
N CYS A 305 -0.30 3.56 3.52
CA CYS A 305 0.79 3.00 4.30
C CYS A 305 1.87 4.02 4.67
N ALA A 306 2.17 4.97 3.80
CA ALA A 306 3.15 6.02 4.06
C ALA A 306 2.78 6.92 5.24
N VAL A 307 1.50 7.01 5.59
CA VAL A 307 1.05 7.72 6.78
C VAL A 307 1.65 7.13 8.06
N PHE A 308 1.87 5.83 8.09
CA PHE A 308 2.41 5.12 9.26
C PHE A 308 3.92 5.32 9.44
N PHE A 309 4.65 5.83 8.44
CA PHE A 309 6.10 6.02 8.52
C PHE A 309 6.53 6.97 9.63
N THR A 310 5.67 7.89 10.02
CA THR A 310 5.94 8.85 11.10
C THR A 310 5.92 8.24 12.49
N TYR A 311 5.31 7.07 12.66
CA TYR A 311 5.16 6.42 13.97
C TYR A 311 6.42 5.64 14.40
N ALA A 312 7.18 5.10 13.43
CA ALA A 312 8.42 4.39 13.71
C ALA A 312 9.45 4.58 12.57
N PRO A 313 10.08 5.76 12.46
CA PRO A 313 10.99 6.10 11.36
C PRO A 313 12.21 5.18 11.25
N THR A 314 12.73 4.65 12.36
CA THR A 314 13.83 3.68 12.35
C THR A 314 13.39 2.33 11.81
N ALA A 315 12.17 1.90 12.17
CA ALA A 315 11.57 0.68 11.62
C ALA A 315 11.33 0.77 10.11
N VAL A 316 11.12 1.97 9.54
CA VAL A 316 11.01 2.19 8.08
C VAL A 316 12.28 1.71 7.37
N VAL A 317 13.45 2.17 7.83
CA VAL A 317 14.73 1.83 7.22
C VAL A 317 15.04 0.34 7.40
N LEU A 318 14.90 -0.17 8.62
CA LEU A 318 15.13 -1.59 8.92
C LEU A 318 14.18 -2.49 8.12
N GLY A 319 12.91 -2.11 8.04
CA GLY A 319 11.88 -2.84 7.31
C GLY A 319 12.17 -2.90 5.80
N PHE A 320 12.56 -1.78 5.20
CA PHE A 320 12.97 -1.74 3.80
C PHE A 320 14.14 -2.70 3.52
N ILE A 321 15.24 -2.57 4.29
CA ILE A 321 16.43 -3.40 4.09
C ILE A 321 16.09 -4.88 4.26
N SER A 322 15.38 -5.23 5.34
CA SER A 322 15.02 -6.62 5.64
C SER A 322 14.10 -7.22 4.57
N SER A 323 13.10 -6.46 4.11
CA SER A 323 12.21 -6.87 3.03
C SER A 323 12.97 -7.07 1.71
N PHE A 324 13.86 -6.15 1.36
CA PHE A 324 14.66 -6.25 0.15
C PHE A 324 15.58 -7.49 0.16
N ILE A 325 16.22 -7.78 1.32
CA ILE A 325 16.99 -9.03 1.50
C ILE A 325 16.07 -10.25 1.34
N GLY A 326 14.86 -10.22 1.93
CA GLY A 326 13.86 -11.27 1.74
C GLY A 326 13.49 -11.47 0.27
N GLY A 327 13.31 -10.38 -0.47
CA GLY A 327 13.08 -10.40 -1.92
C GLY A 327 14.22 -11.03 -2.71
N ILE A 328 15.47 -10.66 -2.41
CA ILE A 328 16.65 -11.26 -3.05
C ILE A 328 16.70 -12.78 -2.79
N ILE A 329 16.49 -13.20 -1.53
CA ILE A 329 16.50 -14.63 -1.18
C ILE A 329 15.33 -15.35 -1.87
N GLY A 330 14.14 -14.75 -1.92
CA GLY A 330 12.98 -15.28 -2.65
C GLY A 330 13.27 -15.46 -4.13
N MET A 331 13.89 -14.47 -4.78
CA MET A 331 14.33 -14.55 -6.18
C MET A 331 15.33 -15.69 -6.40
N LEU A 332 16.33 -15.85 -5.53
CA LEU A 332 17.31 -16.93 -5.63
C LEU A 332 16.65 -18.31 -5.47
N ILE A 333 15.69 -18.45 -4.55
CA ILE A 333 14.91 -19.68 -4.39
C ILE A 333 14.11 -19.99 -5.64
N LEU A 334 13.39 -18.98 -6.21
CA LEU A 334 12.65 -19.16 -7.47
C LEU A 334 13.56 -19.62 -8.60
N GLY A 335 14.75 -19.04 -8.74
CA GLY A 335 15.74 -19.47 -9.72
C GLY A 335 16.23 -20.91 -9.51
N ALA A 336 16.46 -21.29 -8.25
CA ALA A 336 16.93 -22.65 -7.92
C ALA A 336 15.88 -23.74 -8.19
N VAL A 337 14.58 -23.42 -8.07
CA VAL A 337 13.48 -24.36 -8.38
C VAL A 337 12.98 -24.26 -9.83
N GLY A 338 13.63 -23.46 -10.68
CA GLY A 338 13.24 -23.27 -12.08
C GLY A 338 11.93 -22.47 -12.28
N GLY A 339 11.55 -21.67 -11.26
CA GLY A 339 10.40 -20.79 -11.32
C GLY A 339 10.68 -19.49 -12.09
N VAL A 340 9.63 -18.69 -12.31
CA VAL A 340 9.78 -17.36 -12.89
C VAL A 340 10.52 -16.44 -11.93
N LEU A 341 11.61 -15.82 -12.39
CA LEU A 341 12.36 -14.88 -11.56
C LEU A 341 11.57 -13.60 -11.36
N ILE A 342 11.21 -13.34 -10.11
CA ILE A 342 10.67 -12.05 -9.69
C ILE A 342 11.84 -11.23 -9.14
N ILE A 343 12.19 -10.18 -9.86
CA ILE A 343 13.24 -9.26 -9.44
C ILE A 343 12.66 -8.37 -8.33
N PRO A 344 13.33 -8.25 -7.17
CA PRO A 344 12.83 -7.40 -6.09
C PRO A 344 12.72 -5.94 -6.53
N GLY A 345 11.49 -5.49 -6.81
CA GLY A 345 11.21 -4.10 -7.12
C GLY A 345 11.47 -3.21 -5.90
N LEU A 346 12.35 -2.21 -6.04
CA LEU A 346 12.72 -1.36 -4.92
C LEU A 346 11.54 -0.57 -4.35
N VAL A 347 10.61 -0.15 -5.21
CA VAL A 347 9.40 0.59 -4.78
C VAL A 347 8.51 -0.25 -3.87
N PRO A 348 8.07 -1.47 -4.25
CA PRO A 348 7.32 -2.33 -3.35
C PRO A 348 8.08 -2.67 -2.06
N HIS A 349 9.36 -3.01 -2.15
CA HIS A 349 10.14 -3.32 -0.96
C HIS A 349 10.34 -2.12 -0.03
N PHE A 350 10.40 -0.89 -0.57
CA PHE A 350 10.44 0.30 0.27
C PHE A 350 9.09 0.53 0.97
N PHE A 351 8.01 0.68 0.24
CA PHE A 351 6.71 1.00 0.86
C PHE A 351 6.15 -0.15 1.67
N CYS A 352 6.09 -1.36 1.11
CA CYS A 352 5.54 -2.52 1.80
C CYS A 352 6.50 -3.05 2.87
N GLY A 353 7.81 -3.07 2.62
CA GLY A 353 8.81 -3.52 3.58
C GLY A 353 8.92 -2.60 4.78
N ALA A 354 8.92 -1.28 4.56
CA ALA A 354 8.90 -0.28 5.63
C ALA A 354 7.66 -0.45 6.52
N THR A 355 6.48 -0.56 5.91
CA THR A 355 5.23 -0.74 6.67
C THR A 355 5.23 -2.05 7.43
N ALA A 356 5.65 -3.16 6.81
CA ALA A 356 5.81 -4.44 7.49
C ALA A 356 6.78 -4.34 8.68
N GLY A 357 7.88 -3.57 8.53
CA GLY A 357 8.81 -3.27 9.61
C GLY A 357 8.16 -2.54 10.78
N ILE A 358 7.35 -1.52 10.50
CA ILE A 358 6.60 -0.76 11.51
C ILE A 358 5.63 -1.68 12.26
N TYR A 359 4.85 -2.50 11.56
CA TYR A 359 3.89 -3.43 12.16
C TYR A 359 4.61 -4.52 12.97
N GLY A 360 5.74 -5.02 12.46
CA GLY A 360 6.60 -5.94 13.17
C GLY A 360 7.22 -5.33 14.43
N ASN A 361 7.64 -4.05 14.36
CA ASN A 361 8.16 -3.32 15.51
C ASN A 361 7.10 -3.14 16.60
N ALA A 362 5.90 -2.74 16.25
CA ALA A 362 4.81 -2.51 17.21
C ALA A 362 4.39 -3.78 17.97
N THR A 363 4.69 -4.97 17.45
CA THR A 363 4.29 -6.25 18.04
C THR A 363 5.42 -7.11 18.56
N GLY A 364 6.67 -6.91 18.09
CA GLY A 364 7.82 -7.72 18.45
C GLY A 364 9.14 -6.95 18.49
N GLY A 365 9.09 -5.61 18.56
CA GLY A 365 10.25 -4.76 18.64
C GLY A 365 11.18 -4.92 17.43
N ARG A 366 12.47 -4.60 17.61
CA ARG A 366 13.49 -4.64 16.54
C ARG A 366 13.64 -6.00 15.85
N ARG A 367 13.49 -7.10 16.59
CA ARG A 367 13.52 -8.46 16.01
C ARG A 367 12.27 -8.71 15.17
N GLY A 368 11.11 -8.29 15.70
CA GLY A 368 9.84 -8.36 14.98
C GLY A 368 9.87 -7.56 13.70
N ALA A 369 10.42 -6.33 13.71
CA ALA A 369 10.61 -5.50 12.54
C ALA A 369 11.46 -6.19 11.46
N ALA A 370 12.63 -6.73 11.85
CA ALA A 370 13.53 -7.37 10.91
C ALA A 370 12.95 -8.66 10.31
N VAL A 371 12.51 -9.61 11.17
CA VAL A 371 11.99 -10.91 10.71
C VAL A 371 10.67 -10.78 9.99
N GLY A 372 9.76 -9.94 10.51
CA GLY A 372 8.45 -9.72 9.89
C GLY A 372 8.58 -9.08 8.50
N ALA A 373 9.40 -8.04 8.35
CA ALA A 373 9.63 -7.41 7.06
C ALA A 373 10.37 -8.34 6.08
N PHE A 374 11.30 -9.16 6.56
CA PHE A 374 11.95 -10.19 5.75
C PHE A 374 10.94 -11.18 5.17
N LEU A 375 10.00 -11.66 5.98
CA LEU A 375 8.93 -12.56 5.53
C LEU A 375 7.96 -11.85 4.57
N ASN A 376 7.66 -10.57 4.79
CA ASN A 376 6.92 -9.77 3.82
C ASN A 376 7.66 -9.72 2.48
N GLY A 377 9.00 -9.54 2.49
CA GLY A 377 9.82 -9.56 1.28
C GLY A 377 9.74 -10.87 0.51
N LEU A 378 9.76 -12.00 1.21
CA LEU A 378 9.50 -13.31 0.62
C LEU A 378 8.07 -13.38 0.04
N ALA A 379 7.07 -12.90 0.79
CA ALA A 379 5.67 -12.96 0.36
C ALA A 379 5.43 -12.15 -0.92
N ILE A 380 5.93 -10.90 -1.02
CA ILE A 380 5.80 -10.08 -2.22
C ILE A 380 6.73 -10.48 -3.37
N THR A 381 7.49 -11.57 -3.20
CA THR A 381 8.24 -12.26 -4.27
C THR A 381 7.51 -13.53 -4.71
N PHE A 382 7.09 -14.38 -3.79
CA PHE A 382 6.43 -15.65 -4.14
C PHE A 382 4.98 -15.47 -4.60
N LEU A 383 4.20 -14.59 -3.97
CA LEU A 383 2.80 -14.36 -4.36
C LEU A 383 2.67 -13.86 -5.81
N PRO A 384 3.46 -12.87 -6.27
CA PRO A 384 3.47 -12.47 -7.67
C PRO A 384 3.90 -13.60 -8.63
N ALA A 385 4.89 -14.41 -8.26
CA ALA A 385 5.30 -15.56 -9.07
C ALA A 385 4.17 -16.57 -9.25
N LEU A 386 3.40 -16.84 -8.18
CA LEU A 386 2.23 -17.71 -8.23
C LEU A 386 1.06 -17.10 -9.02
N ALA A 387 0.89 -15.77 -8.95
CA ALA A 387 -0.18 -15.06 -9.64
C ALA A 387 0.08 -14.84 -11.14
N LEU A 388 1.33 -14.92 -11.57
CA LEU A 388 1.72 -14.66 -12.97
C LEU A 388 0.98 -15.52 -14.00
N PRO A 389 0.78 -16.86 -13.80
CA PRO A 389 0.02 -17.68 -14.72
C PRO A 389 -1.42 -17.21 -14.93
N VAL A 390 -2.06 -16.71 -13.87
CA VAL A 390 -3.42 -16.15 -13.93
C VAL A 390 -3.43 -14.79 -14.64
N LEU A 391 -2.46 -13.92 -14.33
CA LEU A 391 -2.36 -12.57 -14.89
C LEU A 391 -1.78 -12.59 -16.32
N GLY A 392 -0.93 -13.55 -16.66
CA GLY A 392 -0.29 -13.66 -17.98
C GLY A 392 -1.28 -13.91 -19.13
N GLN A 393 -2.41 -14.56 -18.84
CA GLN A 393 -3.51 -14.72 -19.79
C GLN A 393 -4.17 -13.38 -20.19
N LEU A 394 -3.94 -12.33 -19.41
CA LEU A 394 -4.46 -10.97 -19.60
C LEU A 394 -3.51 -10.06 -20.37
N GLY A 395 -2.38 -10.58 -20.87
CA GLY A 395 -1.34 -9.78 -21.53
C GLY A 395 -0.33 -9.14 -20.58
N PHE A 396 -0.36 -9.46 -19.28
CA PHE A 396 0.62 -9.00 -18.30
C PHE A 396 1.86 -9.93 -18.20
N GLN A 397 2.37 -10.37 -19.36
CA GLN A 397 3.44 -11.38 -19.41
C GLN A 397 4.77 -10.93 -18.79
N ASN A 398 5.02 -9.62 -18.73
CA ASN A 398 6.30 -9.05 -18.30
C ASN A 398 6.18 -8.15 -17.06
N THR A 399 5.03 -8.11 -16.42
CA THR A 399 4.83 -7.32 -15.21
C THR A 399 3.82 -7.99 -14.28
N THR A 400 3.86 -7.64 -12.99
CA THR A 400 2.96 -8.13 -11.96
C THR A 400 2.75 -7.07 -10.89
N PHE A 401 1.78 -7.27 -10.01
CA PHE A 401 1.58 -6.37 -8.88
C PHE A 401 2.67 -6.55 -7.81
N GLY A 402 3.04 -5.45 -7.16
CA GLY A 402 4.07 -5.43 -6.12
C GLY A 402 3.57 -5.65 -4.70
N ASP A 403 2.26 -5.63 -4.48
CA ASP A 403 1.65 -5.68 -3.15
C ASP A 403 0.87 -6.98 -2.95
N ALA A 404 0.92 -7.53 -1.73
CA ALA A 404 0.43 -8.87 -1.41
C ALA A 404 -1.06 -9.08 -1.72
N ASP A 405 -1.92 -8.11 -1.42
CA ASP A 405 -3.37 -8.25 -1.54
C ASP A 405 -3.82 -8.40 -3.00
N PHE A 406 -3.15 -7.71 -3.94
CA PHE A 406 -3.45 -7.85 -5.36
C PHE A 406 -3.17 -9.28 -5.85
N ALA A 407 -2.01 -9.83 -5.47
CA ALA A 407 -1.65 -11.19 -5.83
C ALA A 407 -2.63 -12.21 -5.21
N VAL A 408 -2.97 -12.04 -3.93
CA VAL A 408 -3.92 -12.92 -3.23
C VAL A 408 -5.31 -12.85 -3.87
N MET A 409 -5.82 -11.64 -4.15
CA MET A 409 -7.13 -11.49 -4.80
C MET A 409 -7.13 -12.07 -6.21
N GLY A 410 -6.06 -11.85 -6.98
CA GLY A 410 -5.89 -12.47 -8.30
C GLY A 410 -5.87 -13.99 -8.24
N LEU A 411 -5.12 -14.57 -7.30
CA LEU A 411 -5.07 -16.01 -7.08
C LEU A 411 -6.41 -16.59 -6.64
N VAL A 412 -7.11 -15.94 -5.70
CA VAL A 412 -8.42 -16.40 -5.21
C VAL A 412 -9.44 -16.43 -6.36
N LEU A 413 -9.56 -15.34 -7.12
CA LEU A 413 -10.53 -15.25 -8.21
C LEU A 413 -10.13 -16.15 -9.39
N GLY A 414 -8.86 -16.13 -9.79
CA GLY A 414 -8.37 -16.94 -10.90
C GLY A 414 -8.51 -18.43 -10.65
N ASN A 415 -8.06 -18.93 -9.50
CA ASN A 415 -8.21 -20.34 -9.15
C ASN A 415 -9.67 -20.75 -8.94
N ALA A 416 -10.50 -19.87 -8.34
CA ALA A 416 -11.93 -20.17 -8.20
C ALA A 416 -12.61 -20.36 -9.56
N PHE A 417 -12.25 -19.55 -10.55
CA PHE A 417 -12.73 -19.72 -11.92
C PHE A 417 -12.14 -20.98 -12.59
N GLU A 418 -10.84 -21.22 -12.45
CA GLU A 418 -10.18 -22.37 -13.07
C GLU A 418 -10.78 -23.71 -12.56
N TRP A 419 -11.06 -23.81 -11.26
CA TRP A 419 -11.55 -25.07 -10.66
C TRP A 419 -13.02 -25.34 -10.91
N ILE A 420 -13.90 -24.33 -10.82
CA ILE A 420 -15.35 -24.51 -10.88
C ILE A 420 -16.07 -23.46 -11.76
N GLY A 421 -15.35 -22.78 -12.63
CA GLY A 421 -15.92 -21.82 -13.58
C GLY A 421 -16.59 -20.64 -12.91
N MET A 422 -17.65 -20.11 -13.53
CA MET A 422 -18.41 -18.96 -13.01
C MET A 422 -18.99 -19.20 -11.61
N ALA A 423 -19.33 -20.43 -11.26
CA ALA A 423 -19.80 -20.77 -9.92
C ALA A 423 -18.74 -20.43 -8.85
N GLY A 424 -17.45 -20.53 -9.17
CA GLY A 424 -16.36 -20.12 -8.29
C GLY A 424 -16.35 -18.63 -8.03
N ILE A 425 -16.50 -17.81 -9.08
CA ILE A 425 -16.58 -16.34 -8.94
C ILE A 425 -17.75 -15.94 -8.03
N TYR A 426 -18.96 -16.47 -8.33
CA TYR A 426 -20.13 -16.18 -7.48
C TYR A 426 -20.00 -16.76 -6.06
N GLY A 427 -19.29 -17.87 -5.90
CA GLY A 427 -18.95 -18.42 -4.60
C GLY A 427 -18.13 -17.42 -3.76
N VAL A 428 -17.11 -16.80 -4.36
CA VAL A 428 -16.31 -15.74 -3.70
C VAL A 428 -17.19 -14.53 -3.34
N VAL A 429 -18.10 -14.10 -4.24
CA VAL A 429 -19.06 -13.01 -3.96
C VAL A 429 -19.94 -13.37 -2.76
N VAL A 430 -20.50 -14.58 -2.71
CA VAL A 430 -21.32 -15.04 -1.59
C VAL A 430 -20.54 -15.10 -0.29
N ILE A 431 -19.31 -15.62 -0.31
CA ILE A 431 -18.45 -15.66 0.87
C ILE A 431 -18.16 -14.24 1.37
N ALA A 432 -17.78 -13.31 0.49
CA ALA A 432 -17.56 -11.91 0.85
C ALA A 432 -18.81 -11.27 1.47
N ALA A 433 -20.00 -11.52 0.89
CA ALA A 433 -21.27 -11.04 1.43
C ALA A 433 -21.56 -11.64 2.83
N LEU A 434 -21.33 -12.93 3.02
CA LEU A 434 -21.52 -13.60 4.32
C LEU A 434 -20.56 -13.04 5.37
N VAL A 435 -19.29 -12.82 5.03
CA VAL A 435 -18.30 -12.20 5.93
C VAL A 435 -18.78 -10.82 6.38
N LEU A 436 -19.37 -10.02 5.50
CA LEU A 436 -19.87 -8.69 5.83
C LEU A 436 -21.17 -8.71 6.63
N ILE A 437 -22.05 -9.71 6.41
CA ILE A 437 -23.40 -9.74 6.96
C ILE A 437 -23.47 -10.49 8.29
N ILE A 438 -22.84 -11.67 8.39
CA ILE A 438 -22.94 -12.55 9.58
C ILE A 438 -22.56 -11.82 10.87
N PRO A 439 -21.47 -11.03 10.94
CA PRO A 439 -21.10 -10.35 12.17
C PRO A 439 -22.17 -9.38 12.70
N ASN A 440 -23.07 -8.88 11.84
CA ASN A 440 -24.13 -7.98 12.29
C ASN A 440 -25.15 -8.66 13.22
N PHE A 441 -25.29 -9.98 13.11
CA PHE A 441 -26.19 -10.79 13.93
C PHE A 441 -25.53 -11.35 15.19
N ILE A 442 -24.21 -11.29 15.28
CA ILE A 442 -23.47 -11.73 16.47
C ILE A 442 -23.49 -10.57 17.49
N LYS A 443 -23.99 -10.85 18.70
CA LYS A 443 -23.95 -9.89 19.81
C LYS A 443 -22.51 -9.70 20.29
N THR A 444 -21.78 -8.78 19.67
CA THR A 444 -20.52 -8.27 20.23
C THR A 444 -20.82 -7.10 21.16
N LYS A 445 -20.24 -7.07 22.34
CA LYS A 445 -20.35 -5.94 23.28
C LYS A 445 -19.68 -4.71 22.63
N GLY A 446 -20.47 -3.91 21.94
CA GLY A 446 -20.30 -2.49 21.69
C GLY A 446 -19.01 -1.96 21.03
N LYS A 447 -18.13 -2.78 20.47
CA LYS A 447 -16.92 -2.32 19.76
C LYS A 447 -16.91 -2.77 18.28
N VAL A 448 -16.28 -1.96 17.45
CA VAL A 448 -15.89 -2.27 16.08
C VAL A 448 -15.27 -3.67 16.04
N ILE A 449 -15.61 -4.49 15.05
CA ILE A 449 -15.06 -5.85 14.94
C ILE A 449 -13.56 -5.75 14.70
N ASN A 450 -12.80 -6.01 15.74
CA ASN A 450 -11.40 -6.41 15.63
C ASN A 450 -11.41 -7.95 15.55
N TYR A 451 -11.05 -8.52 14.40
CA TYR A 451 -11.03 -9.99 14.20
C TYR A 451 -9.93 -10.70 14.99
N VAL A 452 -9.07 -9.98 15.66
CA VAL A 452 -8.03 -10.52 16.54
C VAL A 452 -8.34 -10.03 17.95
N GLU A 453 -9.28 -10.68 18.67
CA GLU A 453 -9.32 -10.56 20.11
C GLU A 453 -8.04 -11.18 20.69
N GLU A 454 -7.37 -10.43 21.55
CA GLU A 454 -6.22 -10.92 22.30
C GLU A 454 -6.67 -12.08 23.23
N GLU A 455 -6.00 -13.23 23.13
CA GLU A 455 -5.86 -14.16 24.25
C GLU A 455 -4.80 -13.65 25.23
#